data_31641ef3af9fdddb86845bd89951294a
#
_entry.id   31641ef3af9fdddb86845bd89951294a
#
_cell.length_a   1.000
_cell.length_b   1.000
_cell.length_c   1.000
_cell.angle_alpha   90.00
_cell.angle_beta   90.00
_cell.angle_gamma   90.00
#
_symmetry.space_group_name_H-M   'P 1'
#
loop_
_entity.id
_entity.type
_entity.pdbx_description
1 polymer ?
#
loop_
_entity_poly.entity_id
_entity_poly.type
_entity_poly.pdbx_seq_one_letter_code
_entity_poly.pdbx_strand_id
1 'polypeptide(L)'
;GYPFKILKRNWIMKKLITQICTLLFFSQVFFGYVSTDKLVPNFELIDSFGNEVSLKSYEGKMIILEWTNHGCPFVAKHYQTGNMQATQNFAAERDVIWLSIISSAPGTQGFVTGEEANELTVSRNASPTHVLFDPKGEVGKLFGAKTTPHMYIIDEKGLMKYQGAIDDAGGRGFMNKDLLK
;
A
#
# COMPACT_ATOMS: atom_id res chain seq x y z
N GLY A 1 22.57 35.98 -54.58
CA GLY A 1 22.20 36.30 -53.23
C GLY A 1 21.23 35.31 -52.59
N TYR A 2 21.59 34.03 -52.26
CA TYR A 2 20.72 33.12 -51.47
C TYR A 2 21.47 32.10 -50.61
N PRO A 3 22.39 32.43 -49.71
CA PRO A 3 22.79 31.45 -48.71
C PRO A 3 22.33 31.78 -47.29
N PHE A 4 21.92 33.03 -46.98
CA PHE A 4 21.67 33.44 -45.58
C PHE A 4 20.32 32.95 -44.97
N LYS A 5 19.29 32.64 -45.78
CA LYS A 5 17.99 32.21 -45.31
C LYS A 5 17.96 30.74 -44.83
N ILE A 6 18.82 29.88 -45.42
CA ILE A 6 18.88 28.44 -45.07
C ILE A 6 19.57 28.24 -43.70
N LEU A 7 20.61 28.99 -43.41
CA LEU A 7 21.34 28.91 -42.15
C LEU A 7 20.51 29.31 -40.93
N LYS A 8 19.66 30.37 -41.04
CA LYS A 8 18.76 30.76 -39.93
C LYS A 8 17.66 29.73 -39.64
N ARG A 9 17.14 29.08 -40.68
CA ARG A 9 16.10 28.03 -40.53
C ARG A 9 16.63 26.79 -39.78
N ASN A 10 17.86 26.38 -40.09
CA ASN A 10 18.49 25.24 -39.43
C ASN A 10 18.86 25.52 -37.95
N TRP A 11 19.20 26.81 -37.63
CA TRP A 11 19.50 27.19 -36.27
C TRP A 11 18.24 27.24 -35.37
N ILE A 12 17.11 27.72 -35.91
CA ILE A 12 15.82 27.76 -35.20
C ILE A 12 15.29 26.34 -35.00
N MET A 13 15.38 25.46 -36.01
CA MET A 13 14.98 24.07 -35.87
C MET A 13 15.83 23.30 -34.83
N LYS A 14 17.16 23.55 -34.83
CA LYS A 14 18.03 22.94 -33.81
C LYS A 14 17.67 23.42 -32.39
N LYS A 15 17.37 24.71 -32.19
CA LYS A 15 16.91 25.24 -30.91
C LYS A 15 15.55 24.63 -30.48
N LEU A 16 14.61 24.51 -31.41
CA LEU A 16 13.32 23.87 -31.11
C LEU A 16 13.47 22.37 -30.73
N ILE A 17 14.29 21.63 -31.48
CA ILE A 17 14.55 20.23 -31.18
C ILE A 17 15.24 20.07 -29.83
N THR A 18 16.20 20.94 -29.48
CA THR A 18 16.87 20.90 -28.18
C THR A 18 15.91 21.25 -27.04
N GLN A 19 14.99 22.21 -27.23
CA GLN A 19 13.98 22.55 -26.22
C GLN A 19 12.91 21.44 -26.05
N ILE A 20 12.51 20.80 -27.13
CA ILE A 20 11.56 19.67 -27.08
C ILE A 20 12.20 18.46 -26.42
N CYS A 21 13.47 18.14 -26.71
CA CYS A 21 14.20 17.07 -26.02
C CYS A 21 14.38 17.36 -24.53
N THR A 22 14.60 18.64 -24.12
CA THR A 22 14.73 18.99 -22.69
C THR A 22 13.39 18.91 -21.96
N LEU A 23 12.26 19.20 -22.63
CA LEU A 23 10.91 19.06 -22.06
C LEU A 23 10.46 17.61 -21.96
N LEU A 24 10.93 16.70 -22.86
CA LEU A 24 10.60 15.27 -22.80
C LEU A 24 11.41 14.50 -21.75
N PHE A 25 12.54 15.06 -21.27
CA PHE A 25 13.35 14.41 -20.23
C PHE A 25 12.86 14.68 -18.81
N PHE A 26 11.86 15.54 -18.59
CA PHE A 26 11.36 15.89 -17.26
C PHE A 26 10.11 15.14 -16.81
N SER A 27 9.62 14.15 -17.60
CA SER A 27 8.47 13.32 -17.22
C SER A 27 8.82 11.85 -16.94
N GLN A 28 10.02 11.58 -16.48
CA GLN A 28 10.29 10.33 -15.78
C GLN A 28 9.77 10.51 -14.36
N VAL A 29 8.46 10.34 -14.17
CA VAL A 29 7.91 10.05 -12.87
C VAL A 29 8.52 8.72 -12.46
N PHE A 30 9.58 8.76 -11.69
CA PHE A 30 10.07 7.60 -10.97
C PHE A 30 8.94 7.19 -10.03
N PHE A 31 8.12 6.23 -10.45
CA PHE A 31 7.35 5.41 -9.52
C PHE A 31 8.34 4.55 -8.74
N GLY A 32 9.12 5.18 -7.89
CA GLY A 32 9.88 4.50 -6.87
C GLY A 32 8.89 4.03 -5.81
N TYR A 33 8.95 2.74 -5.46
CA TYR A 33 8.24 2.24 -4.29
C TYR A 33 8.64 3.06 -3.06
N VAL A 34 7.68 3.27 -2.15
CA VAL A 34 7.96 3.91 -0.87
C VAL A 34 9.03 3.08 -0.15
N SER A 35 10.16 3.69 0.14
CA SER A 35 11.27 3.03 0.84
C SER A 35 11.31 3.42 2.31
N THR A 36 12.00 2.63 3.11
CA THR A 36 12.21 2.89 4.54
C THR A 36 12.83 4.28 4.75
N ASP A 37 12.41 4.98 5.82
CA ASP A 37 12.80 6.33 6.20
C ASP A 37 12.44 7.44 5.17
N LYS A 38 11.46 7.17 4.30
CA LYS A 38 10.87 8.16 3.40
C LYS A 38 9.44 8.46 3.80
N LEU A 39 9.01 9.70 3.53
CA LEU A 39 7.62 10.09 3.68
C LEU A 39 6.74 9.22 2.77
N VAL A 40 5.66 8.71 3.32
CA VAL A 40 4.67 7.96 2.55
C VAL A 40 3.74 8.93 1.82
N PRO A 41 3.33 8.63 0.58
CA PRO A 41 2.32 9.40 -0.11
C PRO A 41 0.95 9.20 0.56
N ASN A 42 0.11 10.26 0.52
CA ASN A 42 -1.28 10.11 0.89
C ASN A 42 -2.01 9.21 -0.12
N PHE A 43 -3.04 8.53 0.37
CA PHE A 43 -4.04 7.85 -0.44
C PHE A 43 -5.43 8.02 0.18
N GLU A 44 -6.45 7.80 -0.62
CA GLU A 44 -7.85 7.81 -0.21
C GLU A 44 -8.51 6.55 -0.75
N LEU A 45 -9.15 5.78 0.14
CA LEU A 45 -9.84 4.53 -0.18
C LEU A 45 -11.19 4.50 0.54
N ILE A 46 -12.11 3.69 0.02
CA ILE A 46 -13.40 3.46 0.66
C ILE A 46 -13.27 2.30 1.63
N ASP A 47 -13.81 2.45 2.83
CA ASP A 47 -13.86 1.39 3.82
C ASP A 47 -15.04 0.42 3.61
N SER A 48 -15.10 -0.64 4.42
CA SER A 48 -16.14 -1.66 4.35
C SER A 48 -17.55 -1.15 4.70
N PHE A 49 -17.67 0.05 5.27
CA PHE A 49 -18.93 0.72 5.57
C PHE A 49 -19.31 1.79 4.53
N GLY A 50 -18.49 1.98 3.48
CA GLY A 50 -18.73 2.95 2.42
C GLY A 50 -18.21 4.37 2.72
N ASN A 51 -17.42 4.56 3.79
CA ASN A 51 -16.84 5.85 4.12
C ASN A 51 -15.50 6.03 3.41
N GLU A 52 -15.22 7.27 2.98
CA GLU A 52 -13.91 7.64 2.48
C GLU A 52 -12.91 7.80 3.64
N VAL A 53 -11.78 7.13 3.53
CA VAL A 53 -10.70 7.15 4.51
C VAL A 53 -9.42 7.64 3.83
N SER A 54 -8.87 8.74 4.32
CA SER A 54 -7.59 9.30 3.89
C SER A 54 -6.50 8.94 4.89
N LEU A 55 -5.33 8.50 4.42
CA LEU A 55 -4.17 8.26 5.29
C LEU A 55 -3.80 9.52 6.08
N LYS A 56 -3.93 10.68 5.45
CA LYS A 56 -3.66 11.99 6.06
C LYS A 56 -4.53 12.30 7.28
N SER A 57 -5.71 11.69 7.40
CA SER A 57 -6.59 11.86 8.58
C SER A 57 -5.95 11.33 9.86
N TYR A 58 -4.89 10.56 9.76
CA TYR A 58 -4.14 9.97 10.87
C TYR A 58 -2.75 10.58 11.07
N GLU A 59 -2.51 11.81 10.56
CA GLU A 59 -1.26 12.53 10.85
C GLU A 59 -1.01 12.63 12.36
N GLY A 60 0.23 12.37 12.77
CA GLY A 60 0.63 12.35 14.18
C GLY A 60 0.36 11.03 14.90
N LYS A 61 -0.17 10.02 14.21
CA LYS A 61 -0.37 8.66 14.73
C LYS A 61 0.59 7.69 14.08
N MET A 62 0.98 6.66 14.82
CA MET A 62 1.60 5.47 14.23
C MET A 62 0.54 4.68 13.48
N ILE A 63 0.86 4.19 12.29
CA ILE A 63 -0.08 3.48 11.42
C ILE A 63 0.54 2.16 10.99
N ILE A 64 -0.24 1.09 11.06
CA ILE A 64 0.07 -0.21 10.46
C ILE A 64 -0.84 -0.41 9.27
N LEU A 65 -0.25 -0.74 8.09
CA LEU A 65 -0.99 -1.22 6.95
C LEU A 65 -0.76 -2.72 6.82
N GLU A 66 -1.85 -3.46 6.66
CA GLU A 66 -1.87 -4.90 6.37
C GLU A 66 -2.48 -5.10 4.98
N TRP A 67 -1.67 -5.41 3.95
CA TRP A 67 -2.24 -5.95 2.71
C TRP A 67 -2.69 -7.38 2.97
N THR A 68 -3.98 -7.63 2.76
CA THR A 68 -4.61 -8.88 3.14
C THR A 68 -5.45 -9.49 2.01
N ASN A 69 -5.62 -10.81 2.06
CA ASN A 69 -6.49 -11.59 1.19
C ASN A 69 -6.98 -12.80 1.99
N HIS A 70 -8.27 -12.87 2.27
CA HIS A 70 -8.84 -13.92 3.11
C HIS A 70 -8.65 -15.33 2.54
N GLY A 71 -8.54 -15.49 1.23
CA GLY A 71 -8.28 -16.75 0.54
C GLY A 71 -6.79 -17.14 0.50
N CYS A 72 -5.88 -16.30 1.00
CA CYS A 72 -4.46 -16.60 1.04
C CYS A 72 -4.13 -17.51 2.23
N PRO A 73 -3.48 -18.69 2.03
CA PRO A 73 -3.11 -19.60 3.12
C PRO A 73 -2.22 -18.95 4.18
N PHE A 74 -1.35 -18.03 3.78
CA PHE A 74 -0.47 -17.33 4.71
C PHE A 74 -1.25 -16.34 5.60
N VAL A 75 -2.25 -15.65 5.06
CA VAL A 75 -3.18 -14.82 5.85
C VAL A 75 -4.00 -15.71 6.79
N ALA A 76 -4.59 -16.77 6.26
CA ALA A 76 -5.39 -17.71 7.05
C ALA A 76 -4.61 -18.28 8.25
N LYS A 77 -3.34 -18.62 8.07
CA LYS A 77 -2.43 -19.06 9.13
C LYS A 77 -2.44 -18.10 10.33
N HIS A 78 -2.23 -16.80 10.09
CA HIS A 78 -2.11 -15.80 11.15
C HIS A 78 -3.45 -15.50 11.84
N TYR A 79 -4.57 -15.57 11.11
CA TYR A 79 -5.90 -15.43 11.71
C TYR A 79 -6.35 -16.66 12.47
N GLN A 80 -6.06 -17.87 11.97
CA GLN A 80 -6.44 -19.14 12.64
C GLN A 80 -5.64 -19.38 13.93
N THR A 81 -4.41 -18.89 14.01
CA THR A 81 -3.59 -19.00 15.23
C THR A 81 -3.89 -17.93 16.27
N GLY A 82 -4.67 -16.90 15.93
CA GLY A 82 -4.87 -15.73 16.78
C GLY A 82 -3.70 -14.73 16.76
N ASN A 83 -2.66 -14.98 15.96
CA ASN A 83 -1.50 -14.11 15.88
C ASN A 83 -1.85 -12.70 15.37
N MET A 84 -2.67 -12.62 14.29
CA MET A 84 -3.09 -11.34 13.74
C MET A 84 -3.92 -10.55 14.74
N GLN A 85 -4.90 -11.20 15.39
CA GLN A 85 -5.76 -10.57 16.39
C GLN A 85 -4.96 -10.06 17.59
N ALA A 86 -4.00 -10.85 18.08
CA ALA A 86 -3.14 -10.43 19.18
C ALA A 86 -2.32 -9.18 18.80
N THR A 87 -1.80 -9.12 17.57
CA THR A 87 -1.05 -7.97 17.07
C THR A 87 -1.95 -6.74 16.88
N GLN A 88 -3.17 -6.92 16.37
CA GLN A 88 -4.15 -5.84 16.24
C GLN A 88 -4.55 -5.27 17.61
N ASN A 89 -4.82 -6.14 18.59
CA ASN A 89 -5.16 -5.72 19.95
C ASN A 89 -4.00 -4.96 20.60
N PHE A 90 -2.77 -5.46 20.44
CA PHE A 90 -1.57 -4.78 20.93
C PHE A 90 -1.41 -3.39 20.32
N ALA A 91 -1.70 -3.22 19.04
CA ALA A 91 -1.70 -1.94 18.36
C ALA A 91 -2.79 -1.01 18.90
N ALA A 92 -4.03 -1.51 19.04
CA ALA A 92 -5.17 -0.74 19.55
C ALA A 92 -4.95 -0.22 20.99
N GLU A 93 -4.36 -1.04 21.88
CA GLU A 93 -4.00 -0.64 23.25
C GLU A 93 -2.99 0.52 23.30
N ARG A 94 -2.30 0.80 22.21
CA ARG A 94 -1.27 1.85 22.08
C ARG A 94 -1.68 2.99 21.16
N ASP A 95 -2.97 3.07 20.83
CA ASP A 95 -3.54 4.09 19.93
C ASP A 95 -2.89 4.09 18.54
N VAL A 96 -2.43 2.92 18.11
CA VAL A 96 -1.88 2.68 16.76
C VAL A 96 -3.03 2.35 15.81
N ILE A 97 -3.09 3.03 14.69
CA ILE A 97 -4.11 2.84 13.66
C ILE A 97 -3.76 1.60 12.83
N TRP A 98 -4.72 0.67 12.68
CA TRP A 98 -4.57 -0.52 11.86
C TRP A 98 -5.49 -0.47 10.65
N LEU A 99 -4.92 -0.40 9.44
CA LEU A 99 -5.65 -0.38 8.19
C LEU A 99 -5.39 -1.69 7.43
N SER A 100 -6.41 -2.53 7.33
CA SER A 100 -6.36 -3.75 6.48
C SER A 100 -6.81 -3.40 5.07
N ILE A 101 -5.96 -3.66 4.06
CA ILE A 101 -6.18 -3.23 2.67
C ILE A 101 -6.36 -4.45 1.78
N ILE A 102 -7.44 -4.46 1.00
CA ILE A 102 -7.79 -5.51 0.04
C ILE A 102 -7.67 -4.94 -1.38
N SER A 103 -6.68 -5.40 -2.14
CA SER A 103 -6.45 -5.00 -3.54
C SER A 103 -6.97 -6.04 -4.54
N SER A 104 -7.92 -6.88 -4.15
CA SER A 104 -8.54 -7.87 -5.04
C SER A 104 -9.65 -7.21 -5.88
N ALA A 105 -9.56 -7.34 -7.20
CA ALA A 105 -10.59 -6.85 -8.11
C ALA A 105 -11.85 -7.74 -8.08
N PRO A 106 -13.03 -7.22 -8.45
CA PRO A 106 -14.24 -8.04 -8.59
C PRO A 106 -13.99 -9.28 -9.46
N GLY A 107 -14.47 -10.44 -8.99
CA GLY A 107 -14.30 -11.73 -9.69
C GLY A 107 -12.92 -12.40 -9.51
N THR A 108 -12.01 -11.81 -8.74
CA THR A 108 -10.71 -12.43 -8.42
C THR A 108 -10.70 -13.00 -7.01
N GLN A 109 -9.76 -13.91 -6.73
CA GLN A 109 -9.57 -14.45 -5.39
C GLN A 109 -9.31 -13.33 -4.38
N GLY A 110 -9.99 -13.40 -3.24
CA GLY A 110 -9.85 -12.44 -2.16
C GLY A 110 -10.74 -11.20 -2.30
N PHE A 111 -11.48 -11.05 -3.40
CA PHE A 111 -12.51 -10.04 -3.49
C PHE A 111 -13.62 -10.34 -2.48
N VAL A 112 -14.07 -9.29 -1.81
CA VAL A 112 -15.23 -9.29 -0.91
C VAL A 112 -15.97 -7.96 -1.05
N THR A 113 -17.27 -8.01 -0.82
CA THR A 113 -18.10 -6.82 -0.62
C THR A 113 -17.84 -6.20 0.77
N GLY A 114 -18.37 -5.00 1.02
CA GLY A 114 -18.28 -4.39 2.35
C GLY A 114 -18.94 -5.24 3.43
N GLU A 115 -20.11 -5.83 3.15
CA GLU A 115 -20.82 -6.72 4.06
C GLU A 115 -20.00 -7.97 4.39
N GLU A 116 -19.50 -8.67 3.36
CA GLU A 116 -18.64 -9.85 3.53
C GLU A 116 -17.34 -9.53 4.29
N ALA A 117 -16.73 -8.36 4.07
CA ALA A 117 -15.56 -7.91 4.82
C ALA A 117 -15.87 -7.69 6.31
N ASN A 118 -17.05 -7.13 6.62
CA ASN A 118 -17.50 -6.94 8.00
C ASN A 118 -17.81 -8.29 8.68
N GLU A 119 -18.45 -9.22 7.99
CA GLU A 119 -18.68 -10.59 8.48
C GLU A 119 -17.37 -11.34 8.75
N LEU A 120 -16.40 -11.23 7.84
CA LEU A 120 -15.05 -11.79 8.03
C LEU A 120 -14.34 -11.19 9.25
N THR A 121 -14.46 -9.90 9.47
CA THR A 121 -13.88 -9.20 10.62
C THR A 121 -14.45 -9.76 11.92
N VAL A 122 -15.78 -9.88 12.00
CA VAL A 122 -16.47 -10.43 13.18
C VAL A 122 -16.13 -11.91 13.38
N SER A 123 -16.26 -12.74 12.33
CA SER A 123 -16.06 -14.20 12.45
C SER A 123 -14.64 -14.61 12.83
N ARG A 124 -13.66 -13.73 12.53
CA ARG A 124 -12.24 -13.95 12.89
C ARG A 124 -11.84 -13.31 14.20
N ASN A 125 -12.75 -12.61 14.90
CA ASN A 125 -12.43 -11.76 16.04
C ASN A 125 -11.30 -10.74 15.71
N ALA A 126 -11.29 -10.22 14.49
CA ALA A 126 -10.33 -9.22 14.06
C ALA A 126 -10.76 -7.82 14.55
N SER A 127 -9.80 -6.94 14.75
CA SER A 127 -10.05 -5.58 15.27
C SER A 127 -9.24 -4.51 14.51
N PRO A 128 -9.25 -4.48 13.15
CA PRO A 128 -8.66 -3.37 12.42
C PRO A 128 -9.45 -2.09 12.68
N THR A 129 -8.79 -0.93 12.56
CA THR A 129 -9.48 0.37 12.60
C THR A 129 -10.41 0.51 11.39
N HIS A 130 -9.92 0.13 10.20
CA HIS A 130 -10.71 0.05 8.96
C HIS A 130 -10.26 -1.13 8.10
N VAL A 131 -11.21 -1.68 7.33
CA VAL A 131 -10.95 -2.53 6.17
C VAL A 131 -11.18 -1.70 4.92
N LEU A 132 -10.15 -1.49 4.11
CA LEU A 132 -10.12 -0.60 2.96
C LEU A 132 -10.07 -1.37 1.66
N PHE A 133 -10.71 -0.84 0.61
CA PHE A 133 -10.74 -1.45 -0.72
C PHE A 133 -9.90 -0.66 -1.73
N ASP A 134 -8.97 -1.35 -2.37
CA ASP A 134 -8.13 -0.88 -3.47
C ASP A 134 -8.32 -1.78 -4.72
N PRO A 135 -9.55 -1.85 -5.29
CA PRO A 135 -9.89 -2.84 -6.32
C PRO A 135 -9.10 -2.70 -7.62
N LYS A 136 -8.48 -1.55 -7.86
CA LYS A 136 -7.59 -1.31 -9.01
C LYS A 136 -6.12 -1.62 -8.70
N GLY A 137 -5.79 -1.86 -7.45
CA GLY A 137 -4.42 -2.09 -6.99
C GLY A 137 -3.50 -0.87 -7.14
N GLU A 138 -4.07 0.33 -7.20
CA GLU A 138 -3.30 1.57 -7.40
C GLU A 138 -2.46 1.89 -6.16
N VAL A 139 -3.06 1.79 -4.97
CA VAL A 139 -2.36 1.99 -3.70
C VAL A 139 -1.39 0.83 -3.44
N GLY A 140 -1.78 -0.41 -3.76
CA GLY A 140 -0.88 -1.56 -3.68
C GLY A 140 0.38 -1.38 -4.52
N LYS A 141 0.26 -0.85 -5.74
CA LYS A 141 1.41 -0.53 -6.61
C LYS A 141 2.26 0.59 -6.01
N LEU A 142 1.62 1.63 -5.48
CA LEU A 142 2.30 2.79 -4.87
C LEU A 142 3.17 2.36 -3.69
N PHE A 143 2.70 1.44 -2.85
CA PHE A 143 3.44 0.89 -1.71
C PHE A 143 4.33 -0.31 -2.08
N GLY A 144 4.25 -0.81 -3.31
CA GLY A 144 5.00 -1.99 -3.74
C GLY A 144 4.54 -3.28 -3.06
N ALA A 145 3.25 -3.38 -2.72
CA ALA A 145 2.66 -4.59 -2.14
C ALA A 145 2.72 -5.75 -3.13
N LYS A 146 3.34 -6.86 -2.74
CA LYS A 146 3.62 -8.01 -3.63
C LYS A 146 3.03 -9.32 -3.13
N THR A 147 2.74 -9.40 -1.84
CA THR A 147 2.30 -10.63 -1.16
C THR A 147 1.19 -10.31 -0.16
N THR A 148 0.58 -11.34 0.40
CA THR A 148 -0.33 -11.22 1.54
C THR A 148 -0.02 -12.31 2.57
N PRO A 149 0.05 -11.98 3.87
CA PRO A 149 0.03 -10.63 4.40
C PRO A 149 1.31 -9.87 4.05
N HIS A 150 1.21 -8.56 3.79
CA HIS A 150 2.36 -7.67 3.63
C HIS A 150 2.16 -6.50 4.57
N MET A 151 3.09 -6.31 5.50
CA MET A 151 2.99 -5.36 6.60
C MET A 151 3.82 -4.12 6.34
N TYR A 152 3.29 -2.97 6.77
CA TYR A 152 3.97 -1.69 6.72
C TYR A 152 3.75 -0.95 8.03
N ILE A 153 4.78 -0.30 8.54
CA ILE A 153 4.70 0.55 9.73
C ILE A 153 5.13 1.96 9.34
N ILE A 154 4.26 2.91 9.64
CA ILE A 154 4.46 4.34 9.40
C ILE A 154 4.49 5.01 10.76
N ASP A 155 5.52 5.83 11.02
CA ASP A 155 5.63 6.56 12.29
C ASP A 155 4.75 7.83 12.32
N GLU A 156 4.72 8.51 13.46
CA GLU A 156 3.94 9.72 13.69
C GLU A 156 4.37 10.90 12.81
N LYS A 157 5.55 10.81 12.18
CA LYS A 157 6.05 11.81 11.22
C LYS A 157 5.69 11.46 9.78
N GLY A 158 4.96 10.36 9.56
CA GLY A 158 4.60 9.87 8.23
C GLY A 158 5.73 9.16 7.49
N LEU A 159 6.79 8.74 8.20
CA LEU A 159 7.92 8.02 7.61
C LEU A 159 7.68 6.52 7.64
N MET A 160 7.96 5.84 6.53
CA MET A 160 7.96 4.39 6.45
C MET A 160 9.07 3.82 7.34
N LYS A 161 8.73 3.05 8.35
CA LYS A 161 9.70 2.43 9.28
C LYS A 161 9.91 0.95 9.03
N TYR A 162 8.91 0.27 8.49
CA TYR A 162 8.97 -1.15 8.15
C TYR A 162 8.12 -1.46 6.93
N GLN A 163 8.60 -2.37 6.10
CA GLN A 163 7.83 -3.04 5.06
C GLN A 163 8.33 -4.48 4.92
N GLY A 164 7.45 -5.46 5.01
CA GLY A 164 7.87 -6.86 4.96
C GLY A 164 6.81 -7.84 5.45
N ALA A 165 7.28 -9.04 5.78
CA ALA A 165 6.46 -10.11 6.34
C ALA A 165 6.00 -9.80 7.77
N ILE A 166 4.93 -10.45 8.21
CA ILE A 166 4.47 -10.35 9.60
C ILE A 166 5.33 -11.17 10.56
N ASP A 167 6.01 -12.19 10.05
CA ASP A 167 6.91 -13.07 10.82
C ASP A 167 8.19 -13.40 10.02
N ASP A 168 9.17 -13.96 10.68
CA ASP A 168 10.42 -14.46 10.11
C ASP A 168 10.39 -15.99 9.84
N ALA A 169 9.28 -16.66 10.18
CA ALA A 169 9.19 -18.12 10.14
C ALA A 169 9.10 -18.70 8.72
N GLY A 170 8.93 -17.91 7.70
CA GLY A 170 8.93 -18.24 6.28
C GLY A 170 8.15 -19.53 5.92
N GLY A 171 7.37 -19.49 4.85
CA GLY A 171 6.75 -20.69 4.28
C GLY A 171 5.40 -21.10 4.90
N ARG A 172 4.82 -22.19 4.33
CA ARG A 172 3.55 -22.79 4.75
C ARG A 172 3.65 -23.67 6.00
N GLY A 173 4.83 -23.70 6.62
CA GLY A 173 5.14 -24.56 7.74
C GLY A 173 4.20 -24.33 8.92
N PHE A 174 3.89 -25.42 9.58
CA PHE A 174 2.93 -25.51 10.68
C PHE A 174 3.11 -24.38 11.70
N MET A 175 1.96 -23.87 12.08
CA MET A 175 1.71 -22.90 13.12
C MET A 175 2.53 -23.16 14.38
N ASN A 176 3.62 -22.47 14.53
CA ASN A 176 4.31 -22.45 15.80
C ASN A 176 3.58 -21.43 16.69
N LYS A 177 3.01 -21.90 17.79
CA LYS A 177 2.34 -21.06 18.80
C LYS A 177 3.30 -20.07 19.48
N ASP A 178 4.59 -20.13 19.15
CA ASP A 178 5.66 -19.34 19.77
C ASP A 178 5.99 -18.03 19.04
N LEU A 179 5.19 -17.64 18.03
CA LEU A 179 5.39 -16.36 17.28
C LEU A 179 5.07 -15.09 18.08
N LEU A 180 4.67 -15.22 19.33
CA LEU A 180 4.36 -14.10 20.25
C LEU A 180 5.48 -13.80 21.26
N LYS A 181 6.70 -14.30 21.01
CA LYS A 181 7.87 -13.99 21.86
C LYS A 181 8.68 -12.83 21.33
#